data_c021af59d079c4782cdff2b15905c695
#
_entry.id   c021af59d079c4782cdff2b15905c695
#
_cell.length_a   1.000
_cell.length_b   1.000
_cell.length_c   1.000
_cell.angle_alpha   90.00
_cell.angle_beta   90.00
_cell.angle_gamma   90.00
#
_symmetry.space_group_name_H-M   'P 1'
#
loop_
_entity.id
_entity.type
_entity.pdbx_description
1 polymer ?
#
loop_
_entity_poly.entity_id
_entity_poly.type
_entity_poly.pdbx_seq_one_letter_code
_entity_poly.pdbx_strand_id
1 'polypeptide(L)'
;MFIVHPSGKYFSYIDFRTLSLLFCLMSIVAGLSEIGLFDYLAEKILSRANSIKSIIVLLVLLCFFFSMIITNDVALITFVPLAIIILKKMSEKQKNYWILRTVVMQTIAANLGSMLTPIGNPQNLYLYARANMSAFALIRLMLP
;
A
#
# COMPACT_ATOMS: atom_id res chain seq x y z
N MET A 1 -17.95 -3.32 -26.20
CA MET A 1 -18.32 -4.73 -26.29
C MET A 1 -19.09 -5.06 -27.60
N PHE A 2 -19.81 -4.11 -28.17
CA PHE A 2 -20.59 -4.32 -29.40
C PHE A 2 -19.80 -4.22 -30.72
N ILE A 3 -18.53 -3.75 -30.67
CA ILE A 3 -17.74 -3.48 -31.88
C ILE A 3 -16.73 -4.61 -32.19
N VAL A 4 -16.37 -5.43 -31.20
CA VAL A 4 -15.42 -6.53 -31.37
C VAL A 4 -16.07 -7.83 -30.90
N HIS A 5 -16.16 -8.81 -31.79
CA HIS A 5 -16.74 -10.11 -31.46
C HIS A 5 -15.80 -10.90 -30.54
N PRO A 6 -16.32 -11.56 -29.49
CA PRO A 6 -15.53 -12.42 -28.63
C PRO A 6 -14.92 -13.56 -29.45
N SER A 7 -13.60 -13.64 -29.46
CA SER A 7 -12.85 -14.71 -30.14
C SER A 7 -11.94 -15.41 -29.14
N GLY A 8 -11.57 -16.68 -29.41
CA GLY A 8 -10.67 -17.42 -28.52
C GLY A 8 -9.30 -16.75 -28.28
N LYS A 9 -8.95 -15.73 -29.07
CA LYS A 9 -7.74 -14.91 -28.90
C LYS A 9 -7.75 -14.07 -27.60
N TYR A 10 -8.92 -13.84 -26.97
CA TYR A 10 -8.99 -13.09 -25.71
C TYR A 10 -8.19 -13.75 -24.58
N PHE A 11 -8.12 -15.09 -24.58
CA PHE A 11 -7.32 -15.81 -23.57
C PHE A 11 -5.81 -15.53 -23.70
N SER A 12 -5.32 -15.23 -24.92
CA SER A 12 -3.91 -14.91 -25.13
C SER A 12 -3.51 -13.50 -24.64
N TYR A 13 -4.49 -12.63 -24.38
CA TYR A 13 -4.23 -11.30 -23.80
C TYR A 13 -4.13 -11.31 -22.29
N ILE A 14 -4.54 -12.41 -21.65
CA ILE A 14 -4.49 -12.55 -20.19
C ILE A 14 -3.09 -13.01 -19.80
N ASP A 15 -2.40 -12.17 -19.04
CA ASP A 15 -1.11 -12.53 -18.44
C ASP A 15 -1.32 -13.37 -17.17
N PHE A 16 -1.50 -14.69 -17.37
CA PHE A 16 -1.71 -15.64 -16.27
C PHE A 16 -0.55 -15.66 -15.28
N ARG A 17 0.67 -15.37 -15.73
CA ARG A 17 1.86 -15.31 -14.85
C ARG A 17 1.73 -14.17 -13.86
N THR A 18 1.42 -12.97 -14.33
CA THR A 18 1.21 -11.81 -13.46
C THR A 18 0.01 -12.01 -12.53
N LEU A 19 -1.10 -12.56 -13.02
CA LEU A 19 -2.27 -12.85 -12.19
C LEU A 19 -1.96 -13.87 -11.08
N SER A 20 -1.23 -14.93 -11.38
CA SER A 20 -0.84 -15.93 -10.38
C SER A 20 0.09 -15.34 -9.31
N LEU A 21 1.06 -14.50 -9.71
CA LEU A 21 1.94 -13.81 -8.78
C LEU A 21 1.16 -12.86 -7.86
N LEU A 22 0.21 -12.11 -8.42
CA LEU A 22 -0.66 -11.22 -7.63
C LEU A 22 -1.52 -12.01 -6.65
N PHE A 23 -2.13 -13.11 -7.08
CA PHE A 23 -2.94 -13.96 -6.21
C PHE A 23 -2.12 -14.52 -5.05
N CYS A 24 -0.94 -15.06 -5.33
CA CYS A 24 -0.05 -15.57 -4.28
C CYS A 24 0.38 -14.48 -3.30
N LEU A 25 0.78 -13.30 -3.82
CA LEU A 25 1.18 -12.18 -2.99
C LEU A 25 0.04 -11.72 -2.08
N MET A 26 -1.15 -11.51 -2.65
CA MET A 26 -2.31 -11.07 -1.87
C MET A 26 -2.75 -12.10 -0.83
N SER A 27 -2.66 -13.40 -1.15
CA SER A 27 -2.97 -14.48 -0.20
C SER A 27 -2.00 -14.48 0.99
N ILE A 28 -0.70 -14.32 0.75
CA ILE A 28 0.31 -14.25 1.81
C ILE A 28 0.06 -13.00 2.68
N VAL A 29 -0.15 -11.85 2.05
CA VAL A 29 -0.38 -10.59 2.78
C VAL A 29 -1.68 -10.65 3.60
N ALA A 30 -2.75 -11.23 3.06
CA ALA A 30 -4.00 -11.44 3.78
C ALA A 30 -3.79 -12.33 5.02
N GLY A 31 -3.07 -13.45 4.89
CA GLY A 31 -2.72 -14.30 6.02
C GLY A 31 -1.89 -13.58 7.09
N LEU A 32 -0.90 -12.77 6.69
CA LEU A 32 -0.10 -11.97 7.62
C LEU A 32 -0.95 -10.89 8.33
N SER A 33 -1.93 -10.33 7.64
CA SER A 33 -2.88 -9.36 8.21
C SER A 33 -3.82 -10.03 9.22
N GLU A 34 -4.33 -11.23 8.91
CA GLU A 34 -5.22 -11.98 9.82
C GLU A 34 -4.55 -12.33 11.14
N ILE A 35 -3.28 -12.70 11.14
CA ILE A 35 -2.53 -12.97 12.38
C ILE A 35 -2.13 -11.67 13.13
N GLY A 36 -2.53 -10.49 12.65
CA GLY A 36 -2.29 -9.21 13.31
C GLY A 36 -0.83 -8.74 13.28
N LEU A 37 -0.01 -9.25 12.36
CA LEU A 37 1.42 -8.90 12.29
C LEU A 37 1.63 -7.39 12.10
N PHE A 38 0.84 -6.78 11.22
CA PHE A 38 0.98 -5.35 10.90
C PHE A 38 0.51 -4.48 12.06
N ASP A 39 -0.55 -4.88 12.76
CA ASP A 39 -1.04 -4.19 13.96
C ASP A 39 -0.02 -4.26 15.09
N TYR A 40 0.56 -5.43 15.33
CA TYR A 40 1.63 -5.61 16.33
C TYR A 40 2.84 -4.71 16.02
N LEU A 41 3.28 -4.67 14.78
CA LEU A 41 4.41 -3.83 14.37
C LEU A 41 4.09 -2.34 14.53
N ALA A 42 2.88 -1.93 14.14
CA ALA A 42 2.41 -0.56 14.29
C ALA A 42 2.35 -0.14 15.75
N GLU A 43 1.76 -0.95 16.64
CA GLU A 43 1.69 -0.67 18.08
C GLU A 43 3.08 -0.53 18.69
N LYS A 44 3.98 -1.44 18.38
CA LYS A 44 5.38 -1.42 18.87
C LYS A 44 6.13 -0.16 18.44
N ILE A 45 5.90 0.32 17.22
CA ILE A 45 6.53 1.54 16.72
C ILE A 45 5.85 2.78 17.33
N LEU A 46 4.52 2.80 17.42
CA LEU A 46 3.75 3.89 17.98
C LEU A 46 3.96 4.09 19.49
N SER A 47 4.28 3.03 20.24
CA SER A 47 4.57 3.11 21.67
C SER A 47 5.76 4.01 22.00
N ARG A 48 6.62 4.31 21.03
CA ARG A 48 7.77 5.22 21.19
C ARG A 48 7.45 6.69 20.90
N ALA A 49 6.25 6.99 20.45
CA ALA A 49 5.86 8.34 20.06
C ALA A 49 5.29 9.13 21.25
N ASN A 50 5.94 10.21 21.64
CA ASN A 50 5.58 11.02 22.81
C ASN A 50 4.70 12.25 22.46
N SER A 51 4.41 12.48 21.19
CA SER A 51 3.64 13.63 20.72
C SER A 51 2.68 13.25 19.61
N ILE A 52 1.53 13.91 19.52
CA ILE A 52 0.53 13.71 18.47
C ILE A 52 1.13 13.94 17.07
N LYS A 53 1.95 14.97 16.93
CA LYS A 53 2.65 15.24 15.65
C LYS A 53 3.58 14.09 15.29
N SER A 54 4.30 13.54 16.26
CA SER A 54 5.18 12.38 16.06
C SER A 54 4.39 11.15 15.65
N ILE A 55 3.22 10.92 16.25
CA ILE A 55 2.32 9.82 15.89
C ILE A 55 1.86 9.96 14.43
N ILE A 56 1.43 11.16 14.01
CA ILE A 56 0.98 11.41 12.64
C ILE A 56 2.11 11.14 11.63
N VAL A 57 3.29 11.70 11.86
CA VAL A 57 4.46 11.48 11.01
C VAL A 57 4.80 10.00 10.92
N LEU A 58 4.78 9.31 12.05
CA LEU A 58 5.09 7.89 12.13
C LEU A 58 4.07 7.03 11.36
N LEU A 59 2.77 7.33 11.48
CA LEU A 59 1.70 6.66 10.73
C LEU A 59 1.83 6.86 9.21
N VAL A 60 2.23 8.07 8.79
CA VAL A 60 2.49 8.37 7.37
C VAL A 60 3.71 7.60 6.87
N LEU A 61 4.79 7.57 7.65
CA LEU A 61 6.00 6.79 7.31
C LEU A 61 5.73 5.28 7.28
N LEU A 62 4.92 4.78 8.22
CA LEU A 62 4.47 3.38 8.19
C LEU A 62 3.75 3.06 6.88
N CYS A 63 2.76 3.87 6.47
CA CYS A 63 2.10 3.69 5.19
C CYS A 63 3.09 3.68 4.02
N PHE A 64 4.07 4.59 4.02
CA PHE A 64 5.09 4.68 2.97
C PHE A 64 5.93 3.40 2.88
N PHE A 65 6.55 2.97 4.00
CA PHE A 65 7.45 1.82 3.99
C PHE A 65 6.70 0.49 3.80
N PHE A 66 5.54 0.33 4.44
CA PHE A 66 4.77 -0.90 4.28
C PHE A 66 4.21 -1.05 2.88
N SER A 67 3.80 0.03 2.22
CA SER A 67 3.34 -0.02 0.84
C SER A 67 4.40 -0.45 -0.18
N MET A 68 5.69 -0.40 0.18
CA MET A 68 6.76 -0.96 -0.64
C MET A 68 6.81 -2.49 -0.60
N ILE A 69 6.35 -3.10 0.49
CA ILE A 69 6.47 -4.54 0.77
C ILE A 69 5.15 -5.25 0.50
N ILE A 70 4.06 -4.63 0.95
CA ILE A 70 2.69 -5.01 0.68
C ILE A 70 2.10 -4.01 -0.32
N THR A 71 0.91 -4.26 -0.86
CA THR A 71 0.31 -3.29 -1.79
C THR A 71 -0.14 -2.01 -1.06
N ASN A 72 -0.20 -0.89 -1.78
CA ASN A 72 -0.71 0.38 -1.25
C ASN A 72 -2.10 0.25 -0.63
N ASP A 73 -2.97 -0.55 -1.24
CA ASP A 73 -4.35 -0.76 -0.77
C ASP A 73 -4.37 -1.44 0.59
N VAL A 74 -3.56 -2.50 0.78
CA VAL A 74 -3.46 -3.22 2.06
C VAL A 74 -2.83 -2.32 3.14
N ALA A 75 -1.81 -1.54 2.80
CA ALA A 75 -1.24 -0.59 3.74
C ALA A 75 -2.28 0.44 4.21
N LEU A 76 -3.10 0.98 3.28
CA LEU A 76 -4.15 1.93 3.63
C LEU A 76 -5.27 1.30 4.47
N ILE A 77 -5.76 0.11 4.10
CA ILE A 77 -6.80 -0.60 4.86
C ILE A 77 -6.34 -0.87 6.29
N THR A 78 -5.06 -1.13 6.50
CA THR A 78 -4.49 -1.39 7.84
C THR A 78 -4.27 -0.11 8.64
N PHE A 79 -3.56 0.88 8.07
CA PHE A 79 -3.07 2.02 8.85
C PHE A 79 -4.02 3.22 8.90
N VAL A 80 -4.97 3.36 7.97
CA VAL A 80 -5.95 4.46 8.02
C VAL A 80 -6.96 4.28 9.17
N PRO A 81 -7.58 3.11 9.38
CA PRO A 81 -8.42 2.88 10.56
C PRO A 81 -7.67 3.09 11.87
N LEU A 82 -6.42 2.61 11.95
CA LEU A 82 -5.56 2.80 13.12
C LEU A 82 -5.34 4.29 13.42
N ALA A 83 -5.02 5.09 12.39
CA ALA A 83 -4.88 6.54 12.53
C ALA A 83 -6.18 7.20 13.04
N ILE A 84 -7.32 6.80 12.49
CA ILE A 84 -8.62 7.32 12.90
C ILE A 84 -8.91 6.99 14.38
N ILE A 85 -8.65 5.76 14.82
CA ILE A 85 -8.86 5.32 16.21
C ILE A 85 -7.99 6.14 17.17
N ILE A 86 -6.71 6.32 16.85
CA ILE A 86 -5.78 7.08 17.69
C ILE A 86 -6.17 8.55 17.74
N LEU A 87 -6.46 9.17 16.61
CA LEU A 87 -6.79 10.58 16.52
C LEU A 87 -8.18 10.90 17.09
N LYS A 88 -9.10 9.94 17.14
CA LYS A 88 -10.39 10.08 17.81
C LYS A 88 -10.28 10.34 19.31
N LYS A 89 -9.17 10.02 19.95
CA LYS A 89 -8.89 10.32 21.35
C LYS A 89 -8.54 11.80 21.61
N MET A 90 -8.39 12.59 20.55
CA MET A 90 -8.11 14.02 20.66
C MET A 90 -9.37 14.87 20.96
N SER A 91 -9.15 16.12 21.38
CA SER A 91 -10.23 17.11 21.59
C SER A 91 -11.04 17.35 20.31
N GLU A 92 -12.38 17.46 20.45
CA GLU A 92 -13.34 17.57 19.36
C GLU A 92 -13.04 18.71 18.35
N LYS A 93 -12.53 19.86 18.82
CA LYS A 93 -12.28 21.03 17.97
C LYS A 93 -11.20 20.81 16.89
N GLN A 94 -10.26 19.91 17.12
CA GLN A 94 -9.12 19.69 16.21
C GLN A 94 -9.14 18.32 15.53
N LYS A 95 -9.95 17.40 16.01
CA LYS A 95 -10.02 16.01 15.59
C LYS A 95 -10.24 15.83 14.10
N ASN A 96 -11.32 16.41 13.55
CA ASN A 96 -11.67 16.23 12.15
C ASN A 96 -10.61 16.81 11.20
N TYR A 97 -10.00 17.92 11.59
CA TYR A 97 -8.92 18.55 10.84
C TYR A 97 -7.67 17.67 10.75
N TRP A 98 -7.25 17.09 11.87
CA TRP A 98 -6.07 16.23 11.90
C TRP A 98 -6.34 14.87 11.25
N ILE A 99 -7.53 14.28 11.43
CA ILE A 99 -7.91 13.02 10.77
C ILE A 99 -7.85 13.18 9.26
N LEU A 100 -8.51 14.18 8.70
CA LEU A 100 -8.53 14.41 7.26
C LEU A 100 -7.12 14.57 6.69
N ARG A 101 -6.30 15.42 7.30
CA ARG A 101 -4.92 15.64 6.85
C ARG A 101 -4.07 14.38 6.94
N THR A 102 -4.20 13.63 8.03
CA THR A 102 -3.43 12.39 8.22
C THR A 102 -3.80 11.37 7.16
N VAL A 103 -5.09 11.16 6.90
CA VAL A 103 -5.57 10.21 5.88
C VAL A 103 -5.09 10.61 4.49
N VAL A 104 -5.18 11.90 4.14
CA VAL A 104 -4.66 12.39 2.85
C VAL A 104 -3.15 12.14 2.73
N MET A 105 -2.38 12.47 3.77
CA MET A 105 -0.92 12.24 3.77
C MET A 105 -0.57 10.75 3.71
N GLN A 106 -1.31 9.89 4.41
CA GLN A 106 -1.14 8.43 4.32
C GLN A 106 -1.41 7.91 2.91
N THR A 107 -2.47 8.41 2.26
CA THR A 107 -2.82 8.02 0.88
C THR A 107 -1.70 8.41 -0.09
N ILE A 108 -1.20 9.63 0.00
CA ILE A 108 -0.07 10.10 -0.82
C ILE A 108 1.17 9.24 -0.54
N ALA A 109 1.51 9.04 0.73
CA ALA A 109 2.67 8.28 1.15
C ALA A 109 2.61 6.82 0.69
N ALA A 110 1.46 6.15 0.82
CA ALA A 110 1.28 4.78 0.37
C ALA A 110 1.44 4.65 -1.15
N ASN A 111 0.89 5.57 -1.93
CA ASN A 111 1.06 5.58 -3.39
C ASN A 111 2.51 5.83 -3.79
N LEU A 112 3.18 6.81 -3.18
CA LEU A 112 4.59 7.09 -3.46
C LEU A 112 5.50 5.92 -3.06
N GLY A 113 5.28 5.31 -1.89
CA GLY A 113 6.03 4.13 -1.44
C GLY A 113 5.85 2.95 -2.39
N SER A 114 4.61 2.65 -2.76
CA SER A 114 4.29 1.52 -3.64
C SER A 114 4.88 1.66 -5.06
N MET A 115 5.15 2.88 -5.51
CA MET A 115 5.78 3.11 -6.82
C MET A 115 7.23 2.66 -6.86
N LEU A 116 7.92 2.60 -5.71
CA LEU A 116 9.35 2.30 -5.66
C LEU A 116 9.68 0.82 -5.85
N THR A 117 8.72 -0.08 -5.68
CA THR A 117 8.96 -1.52 -5.77
C THR A 117 8.07 -2.20 -6.80
N PRO A 118 8.53 -3.30 -7.42
CA PRO A 118 7.70 -4.06 -8.37
C PRO A 118 6.42 -4.61 -7.74
N ILE A 119 6.46 -4.96 -6.46
CA ILE A 119 5.36 -5.60 -5.72
C ILE A 119 4.42 -4.61 -5.02
N GLY A 120 4.79 -3.34 -4.95
CA GLY A 120 4.02 -2.31 -4.23
C GLY A 120 2.64 -2.03 -4.84
N ASN A 121 2.46 -2.28 -6.14
CA ASN A 121 1.15 -2.25 -6.79
C ASN A 121 1.09 -3.15 -8.03
N PRO A 122 -0.12 -3.61 -8.44
CA PRO A 122 -0.28 -4.49 -9.60
C PRO A 122 0.26 -3.91 -10.91
N GLN A 123 0.16 -2.59 -11.09
CA GLN A 123 0.62 -1.89 -12.29
C GLN A 123 2.15 -1.99 -12.44
N ASN A 124 2.88 -1.80 -11.34
CA ASN A 124 4.33 -1.93 -11.34
C ASN A 124 4.77 -3.36 -11.63
N LEU A 125 4.07 -4.35 -11.06
CA LEU A 125 4.38 -5.76 -11.31
C LEU A 125 4.19 -6.10 -12.79
N TYR A 126 3.11 -5.62 -13.41
CA TYR A 126 2.85 -5.81 -14.83
C TYR A 126 3.94 -5.14 -15.70
N LEU A 127 4.27 -3.88 -15.41
CA LEU A 127 5.31 -3.14 -16.15
C LEU A 127 6.68 -3.81 -15.99
N TYR A 128 7.02 -4.24 -14.77
CA TYR A 128 8.24 -4.97 -14.47
C TYR A 128 8.37 -6.26 -15.28
N ALA A 129 7.29 -7.06 -15.30
CA ALA A 129 7.26 -8.31 -16.05
C ALA A 129 7.32 -8.07 -17.56
N ARG A 130 6.63 -7.05 -18.08
CA ARG A 130 6.56 -6.74 -19.51
C ARG A 130 7.84 -6.14 -20.05
N ALA A 131 8.50 -5.28 -19.29
CA ALA A 131 9.73 -4.61 -19.68
C ALA A 131 10.98 -5.48 -19.47
N ASN A 132 10.83 -6.65 -18.84
CA ASN A 132 11.92 -7.57 -18.52
C ASN A 132 13.09 -6.86 -17.77
N MET A 133 12.74 -5.91 -16.91
CA MET A 133 13.68 -5.09 -16.15
C MET A 133 14.13 -5.80 -14.87
N SER A 134 15.31 -5.43 -14.35
CA SER A 134 15.67 -5.82 -12.99
C SER A 134 14.97 -4.94 -11.96
N ALA A 135 14.73 -5.47 -10.73
CA ALA A 135 14.11 -4.69 -9.65
C ALA A 135 14.92 -3.43 -9.32
N PHE A 136 16.24 -3.50 -9.38
CA PHE A 136 17.11 -2.36 -9.15
C PHE A 136 16.98 -1.28 -10.23
N ALA A 137 16.82 -1.69 -11.50
CA ALA A 137 16.58 -0.75 -12.60
C ALA A 137 15.25 -0.02 -12.45
N LEU A 138 14.18 -0.72 -12.00
CA LEU A 138 12.90 -0.10 -11.71
C LEU A 138 13.02 0.93 -10.58
N ILE A 139 13.65 0.56 -9.46
CA ILE A 139 13.86 1.46 -8.33
C ILE A 139 14.62 2.72 -8.77
N ARG A 140 15.69 2.55 -9.54
CA ARG A 140 16.49 3.67 -10.06
C ARG A 140 15.69 4.58 -11.01
N LEU A 141 14.78 4.01 -11.78
CA LEU A 141 13.91 4.76 -12.69
C LEU A 141 12.85 5.56 -11.93
N MET A 142 12.33 5.01 -10.82
CA MET A 142 11.25 5.61 -10.03
C MET A 142 11.75 6.57 -8.93
N LEU A 143 13.03 6.56 -8.60
CA LEU A 143 13.64 7.54 -7.71
C LEU A 143 13.79 8.87 -8.47
N PRO A 144 13.28 10.00 -7.91
CA PRO A 144 13.41 11.33 -8.50
C PRO A 144 14.86 11.82 -8.54
#